data_7909e9b76b5cb8bcb6c260435d12245c
#
_entry.id   7909e9b76b5cb8bcb6c260435d12245c
#
_cell.length_a   1.000
_cell.length_b   1.000
_cell.length_c   1.000
_cell.angle_alpha   90.00
_cell.angle_beta   90.00
_cell.angle_gamma   90.00
#
_symmetry.space_group_name_H-M   'P 1'
#
loop_
_entity.id
_entity.type
_entity.pdbx_description
1 polymer ?
#
loop_
_entity_poly.entity_id
_entity_poly.type
_entity_poly.pdbx_seq_one_letter_code
_entity_poly.pdbx_strand_id
1 'polypeptide(L)'
;MKIALLGYGRMGKEIEKMAQSKGHEIVLKIDSANRDHLKTENLTKADVAIDFSTPESAFFNISLCIESGIPVVSGTTGWLSKMNEIEELVLREHGAFFYASNYSVGMNLFFEL
;
A
#
# COMPACT_ATOMS: atom_id res chain seq x y z
N MET A 1 12.79 0.97 7.31
CA MET A 1 12.11 0.09 6.36
C MET A 1 12.13 0.69 4.96
N LYS A 2 12.05 -0.17 3.97
CA LYS A 2 11.86 0.24 2.58
C LYS A 2 10.37 0.18 2.25
N ILE A 3 9.82 1.29 1.77
CA ILE A 3 8.38 1.46 1.59
C ILE A 3 8.05 1.70 0.12
N ALA A 4 7.02 1.03 -0.39
CA ALA A 4 6.43 1.32 -1.68
C ALA A 4 5.15 2.14 -1.46
N LEU A 5 5.04 3.29 -2.14
CA LEU A 5 3.83 4.13 -2.09
C LEU A 5 3.02 3.90 -3.36
N LEU A 6 1.83 3.36 -3.20
CA LEU A 6 0.90 3.12 -4.30
C LEU A 6 -0.17 4.21 -4.25
N GLY A 7 0.04 5.23 -5.06
CA GLY A 7 -0.67 6.49 -5.01
C GLY A 7 0.27 7.59 -4.53
N TYR A 8 0.49 8.60 -5.37
CA TYR A 8 1.42 9.67 -5.03
C TYR A 8 0.77 11.03 -5.28
N GLY A 9 -0.45 11.19 -4.76
CA GLY A 9 -1.12 12.48 -4.70
C GLY A 9 -0.77 13.19 -3.40
N ARG A 10 -1.70 14.02 -2.91
CA ARG A 10 -1.46 14.78 -1.68
C ARG A 10 -1.12 13.86 -0.49
N MET A 11 -1.89 12.80 -0.32
CA MET A 11 -1.72 11.89 0.80
C MET A 11 -0.39 11.14 0.70
N GLY A 12 -0.04 10.67 -0.49
CA GLY A 12 1.23 9.98 -0.71
C GLY A 12 2.43 10.86 -0.38
N LYS A 13 2.37 12.14 -0.73
CA LYS A 13 3.45 13.08 -0.44
C LYS A 13 3.60 13.32 1.06
N GLU A 14 2.49 13.37 1.79
CA GLU A 14 2.54 13.50 3.25
C GLU A 14 3.11 12.26 3.91
N ILE A 15 2.74 11.09 3.41
CA ILE A 15 3.28 9.82 3.91
C ILE A 15 4.79 9.77 3.67
N GLU A 16 5.24 10.20 2.50
CA GLU A 16 6.67 10.24 2.19
C GLU A 16 7.44 11.09 3.19
N LYS A 17 6.92 12.29 3.48
CA LYS A 17 7.57 13.17 4.46
C LYS A 17 7.63 12.52 5.84
N MET A 18 6.53 11.93 6.28
CA MET A 18 6.48 11.27 7.58
C MET A 18 7.44 10.10 7.66
N ALA A 19 7.45 9.26 6.63
CA ALA A 19 8.33 8.09 6.58
C ALA A 19 9.80 8.50 6.62
N GLN A 20 10.18 9.48 5.81
CA GLN A 20 11.56 9.96 5.76
C GLN A 20 11.98 10.59 7.08
N SER A 21 11.09 11.30 7.76
CA SER A 21 11.40 11.89 9.07
C SER A 21 11.65 10.83 10.14
N LYS A 22 11.17 9.61 9.93
CA LYS A 22 11.35 8.48 10.85
C LYS A 22 12.45 7.52 10.36
N GLY A 23 13.21 7.92 9.34
CA GLY A 23 14.35 7.15 8.86
C GLY A 23 14.02 6.03 7.88
N HIS A 24 12.81 6.01 7.33
CA HIS A 24 12.43 5.02 6.30
C HIS A 24 12.77 5.52 4.90
N GLU A 25 12.94 4.59 3.99
CA GLU A 25 13.27 4.89 2.59
C GLU A 25 12.10 4.57 1.68
N ILE A 26 11.75 5.49 0.78
CA ILE A 26 10.72 5.25 -0.24
C ILE A 26 11.43 4.70 -1.49
N VAL A 27 11.17 3.44 -1.80
CA VAL A 27 11.85 2.76 -2.91
C VAL A 27 11.00 2.69 -4.18
N LEU A 28 9.69 2.97 -4.08
CA LEU A 28 8.79 2.93 -5.22
C LEU A 28 7.66 3.93 -4.97
N LYS A 29 7.36 4.75 -5.99
CA LYS A 29 6.23 5.69 -5.96
C LYS A 29 5.43 5.50 -7.25
N ILE A 30 4.17 5.11 -7.11
CA ILE A 30 3.29 4.85 -8.26
C ILE A 30 2.22 5.93 -8.31
N ASP A 31 2.10 6.57 -9.47
CA ASP A 31 1.01 7.50 -9.77
C ASP A 31 0.36 7.09 -11.10
N SER A 32 -0.53 7.93 -11.65
CA SER A 32 -1.20 7.62 -12.90
C SER A 32 -0.26 7.62 -14.11
N ALA A 33 0.90 8.27 -14.00
CA ALA A 33 1.83 8.40 -15.12
C ALA A 33 2.79 7.21 -15.23
N ASN A 34 3.00 6.45 -14.15
CA ASN A 34 3.98 5.36 -14.15
C ASN A 34 3.40 4.02 -13.64
N ARG A 35 2.12 3.77 -13.92
CA ARG A 35 1.46 2.52 -13.51
C ARG A 35 2.19 1.28 -14.03
N ASP A 36 2.90 1.37 -15.13
CA ASP A 36 3.69 0.27 -15.68
C ASP A 36 4.89 -0.13 -14.80
N HIS A 37 5.28 0.74 -13.86
CA HIS A 37 6.32 0.40 -12.87
C HIS A 37 5.77 -0.44 -11.72
N LEU A 38 4.45 -0.58 -11.59
CA LEU A 38 3.82 -1.38 -10.57
C LEU A 38 3.81 -2.84 -10.99
N LYS A 39 4.83 -3.56 -10.57
CA LYS A 39 5.02 -4.96 -10.88
C LYS A 39 5.83 -5.63 -9.77
N THR A 40 5.75 -6.96 -9.71
CA THR A 40 6.36 -7.75 -8.64
C THR A 40 7.86 -7.44 -8.47
N GLU A 41 8.62 -7.31 -9.55
CA GLU A 41 10.05 -7.04 -9.48
C GLU A 41 10.38 -5.76 -8.72
N ASN A 42 9.52 -4.74 -8.86
CA ASN A 42 9.72 -3.49 -8.15
C ASN A 42 9.17 -3.54 -6.72
N LEU A 43 8.03 -4.21 -6.52
CA LEU A 43 7.44 -4.36 -5.19
C LEU A 43 8.34 -5.14 -4.24
N THR A 44 9.01 -6.16 -4.73
CA THR A 44 9.85 -7.00 -3.87
C THR A 44 11.08 -6.26 -3.33
N LYS A 45 11.37 -5.07 -3.81
CA LYS A 45 12.41 -4.21 -3.24
C LYS A 45 11.95 -3.54 -1.95
N ALA A 46 10.66 -3.55 -1.66
CA ALA A 46 10.09 -2.92 -0.47
C ALA A 46 9.84 -3.96 0.61
N ASP A 47 9.84 -3.49 1.86
CA ASP A 47 9.44 -4.30 3.01
C ASP A 47 7.93 -4.26 3.21
N VAL A 48 7.29 -3.18 2.78
CA VAL A 48 5.86 -2.95 2.97
C VAL A 48 5.37 -1.99 1.89
N ALA A 49 4.07 -2.07 1.57
CA ALA A 49 3.43 -1.14 0.66
C ALA A 49 2.32 -0.39 1.38
N ILE A 50 2.13 0.88 1.00
CA ILE A 50 1.06 1.72 1.51
C ILE A 50 0.25 2.19 0.32
N ASP A 51 -1.06 1.89 0.31
CA ASP A 51 -1.96 2.25 -0.78
C ASP A 51 -2.89 3.38 -0.36
N PHE A 52 -2.74 4.54 -1.00
CA PHE A 52 -3.67 5.65 -0.96
C PHE A 52 -3.87 6.10 -2.40
N SER A 53 -4.61 5.31 -3.15
CA SER A 53 -4.83 5.52 -4.57
C SER A 53 -6.30 5.87 -4.85
N THR A 54 -6.88 5.30 -5.86
CA THR A 54 -8.28 5.50 -6.22
C THR A 54 -9.06 4.21 -6.00
N PRO A 55 -10.39 4.28 -5.84
CA PRO A 55 -11.21 3.07 -5.71
C PRO A 55 -10.98 2.08 -6.86
N GLU A 56 -10.78 2.60 -8.06
CA GLU A 56 -10.58 1.77 -9.26
C GLU A 56 -9.23 1.05 -9.24
N SER A 57 -8.23 1.62 -8.59
CA SER A 57 -6.87 1.05 -8.55
C SER A 57 -6.61 0.20 -7.31
N ALA A 58 -7.32 0.46 -6.22
CA ALA A 58 -7.01 -0.14 -4.91
C ALA A 58 -7.03 -1.66 -4.92
N PHE A 59 -8.05 -2.28 -5.50
CA PHE A 59 -8.17 -3.73 -5.50
C PHE A 59 -6.97 -4.37 -6.22
N PHE A 60 -6.61 -3.85 -7.38
CA PHE A 60 -5.45 -4.34 -8.13
C PHE A 60 -4.16 -4.14 -7.34
N ASN A 61 -3.98 -2.95 -6.77
CA ASN A 61 -2.76 -2.61 -6.00
C ASN A 61 -2.58 -3.57 -4.82
N ILE A 62 -3.64 -3.76 -4.05
CA ILE A 62 -3.61 -4.61 -2.86
C ILE A 62 -3.38 -6.06 -3.26
N SER A 63 -4.09 -6.54 -4.27
CA SER A 63 -3.96 -7.92 -4.75
C SER A 63 -2.54 -8.22 -5.20
N LEU A 64 -1.93 -7.32 -5.97
CA LEU A 64 -0.58 -7.51 -6.46
C LEU A 64 0.43 -7.55 -5.31
N CYS A 65 0.26 -6.69 -4.30
CA CYS A 65 1.12 -6.71 -3.13
C CYS A 65 1.05 -8.05 -2.40
N ILE A 66 -0.17 -8.53 -2.15
CA ILE A 66 -0.36 -9.82 -1.46
C ILE A 66 0.25 -10.97 -2.27
N GLU A 67 0.02 -10.99 -3.57
CA GLU A 67 0.57 -12.01 -4.46
C GLU A 67 2.09 -11.93 -4.55
N SER A 68 2.66 -10.75 -4.37
CA SER A 68 4.12 -10.54 -4.38
C SER A 68 4.77 -10.80 -3.02
N GLY A 69 3.97 -11.15 -2.00
CA GLY A 69 4.48 -11.42 -0.67
C GLY A 69 4.81 -10.19 0.14
N ILE A 70 4.26 -9.02 -0.21
CA ILE A 70 4.55 -7.76 0.44
C ILE A 70 3.36 -7.37 1.32
N PRO A 71 3.56 -7.17 2.64
CA PRO A 71 2.50 -6.64 3.50
C PRO A 71 2.01 -5.30 2.97
N VAL A 72 0.70 -5.07 3.04
CA VAL A 72 0.13 -3.85 2.50
C VAL A 72 -0.89 -3.23 3.46
N VAL A 73 -0.81 -1.90 3.61
CA VAL A 73 -1.77 -1.09 4.33
C VAL A 73 -2.51 -0.24 3.31
N SER A 74 -3.84 -0.24 3.33
CA SER A 74 -4.63 0.60 2.43
C SER A 74 -5.52 1.55 3.20
N GLY A 75 -5.52 2.82 2.76
CA GLY A 75 -6.45 3.82 3.22
C GLY A 75 -7.45 4.25 2.15
N THR A 76 -7.42 3.61 0.98
CA THR A 76 -8.34 3.93 -0.10
C THR A 76 -9.74 3.44 0.23
N THR A 77 -10.75 4.30 0.05
CA THR A 77 -12.15 3.94 0.24
C THR A 77 -12.81 3.63 -1.12
N GLY A 78 -14.07 3.17 -1.07
CA GLY A 78 -14.85 2.98 -2.29
C GLY A 78 -14.66 1.65 -3.00
N TRP A 79 -13.84 0.73 -2.45
CA TRP A 79 -13.61 -0.59 -3.05
C TRP A 79 -14.05 -1.74 -2.15
N LEU A 80 -14.66 -1.44 -1.01
CA LEU A 80 -14.94 -2.43 0.05
C LEU A 80 -15.90 -3.54 -0.38
N SER A 81 -16.63 -3.37 -1.48
CA SER A 81 -17.43 -4.45 -2.05
C SER A 81 -16.58 -5.67 -2.45
N LYS A 82 -15.28 -5.49 -2.60
CA LYS A 82 -14.33 -6.55 -2.95
C LYS A 82 -13.50 -7.03 -1.76
N MET A 83 -13.85 -6.61 -0.54
CA MET A 83 -13.08 -6.99 0.65
C MET A 83 -13.03 -8.51 0.85
N ASN A 84 -14.12 -9.22 0.57
CA ASN A 84 -14.13 -10.69 0.70
C ASN A 84 -13.08 -11.35 -0.20
N GLU A 85 -12.89 -10.82 -1.40
CA GLU A 85 -11.90 -11.34 -2.34
C GLU A 85 -10.48 -11.12 -1.82
N ILE A 86 -10.23 -9.97 -1.18
CA ILE A 86 -8.94 -9.68 -0.57
C ILE A 86 -8.70 -10.61 0.62
N GLU A 87 -9.72 -10.85 1.46
CA GLU A 87 -9.58 -11.75 2.60
C GLU A 87 -9.24 -13.18 2.16
N GLU A 88 -9.88 -13.66 1.09
CA GLU A 88 -9.58 -14.96 0.53
C GLU A 88 -8.14 -15.03 0.01
N LEU A 89 -7.69 -13.96 -0.65
CA LEU A 89 -6.35 -13.88 -1.18
C LEU A 89 -5.30 -13.90 -0.06
N VAL A 90 -5.55 -13.16 1.02
CA VAL A 90 -4.68 -13.15 2.20
C VAL A 90 -4.51 -14.55 2.76
N LEU A 91 -5.61 -15.28 2.91
CA LEU A 91 -5.57 -16.65 3.42
C LEU A 91 -4.81 -17.59 2.48
N ARG A 92 -5.08 -17.49 1.17
CA ARG A 92 -4.46 -18.37 0.18
C ARG A 92 -2.95 -18.13 0.06
N GLU A 93 -2.52 -16.86 0.08
CA GLU A 93 -1.13 -16.48 -0.12
C GLU A 93 -0.36 -16.29 1.19
N HIS A 94 -0.99 -16.51 2.34
CA HIS A 94 -0.40 -16.25 3.66
C HIS A 94 0.11 -14.81 3.74
N GLY A 95 -0.67 -13.86 3.19
CA GLY A 95 -0.30 -12.47 3.13
C GLY A 95 -0.66 -11.69 4.39
N ALA A 96 -0.35 -10.40 4.38
CA ALA A 96 -0.71 -9.49 5.45
C ALA A 96 -1.33 -8.23 4.84
N PHE A 97 -2.52 -7.89 5.33
CA PHE A 97 -3.27 -6.73 4.85
C PHE A 97 -3.92 -6.02 6.02
N PHE A 98 -3.82 -4.70 6.03
CA PHE A 98 -4.49 -3.86 7.02
C PHE A 98 -5.22 -2.73 6.29
N TYR A 99 -6.50 -2.53 6.64
CA TYR A 99 -7.30 -1.45 6.09
C TYR A 99 -7.57 -0.40 7.16
N ALA A 100 -7.34 0.88 6.85
CA ALA A 100 -7.62 2.00 7.74
C ALA A 100 -8.30 3.11 6.96
N SER A 101 -9.58 3.36 7.24
CA SER A 101 -10.34 4.44 6.60
C SER A 101 -9.89 5.82 7.08
N ASN A 102 -9.21 5.88 8.23
CA ASN A 102 -8.70 7.13 8.79
C ASN A 102 -7.18 7.15 8.65
N TYR A 103 -6.67 8.10 7.88
CA TYR A 103 -5.23 8.23 7.62
C TYR A 103 -4.42 8.32 8.93
N SER A 104 -4.82 9.20 9.85
CA SER A 104 -4.07 9.42 11.08
C SER A 104 -3.98 8.16 11.93
N VAL A 105 -5.09 7.43 12.06
CA VAL A 105 -5.13 6.19 12.84
C VAL A 105 -4.26 5.13 12.17
N GLY A 106 -4.40 4.97 10.86
CA GLY A 106 -3.62 3.97 10.11
C GLY A 106 -2.13 4.23 10.17
N MET A 107 -1.73 5.49 10.02
CA MET A 107 -0.32 5.87 10.05
C MET A 107 0.26 5.74 11.46
N ASN A 108 -0.50 6.10 12.50
CA ASN A 108 -0.04 5.90 13.87
C ASN A 108 0.19 4.42 14.15
N LEU A 109 -0.76 3.56 13.80
CA LEU A 109 -0.58 2.12 13.97
C LEU A 109 0.62 1.60 13.20
N PHE A 110 0.79 2.05 11.97
CA PHE A 110 1.88 1.60 11.12
C PHE A 110 3.25 2.00 11.67
N PHE A 111 3.41 3.27 12.05
CA PHE A 111 4.72 3.78 12.47
C PHE A 111 5.02 3.58 13.97
N GLU A 112 4.04 3.23 14.79
CA GLU A 112 4.25 2.94 16.20
C GLU A 112 4.50 1.44 16.46
N LEU A 113 4.25 0.61 15.47
CA LEU A 113 4.57 -0.81 15.58
C LEU A 113 6.03 -1.05 15.26
#